data_7ae483c1f7e58b2761a67dd7583510d3
#
_entry.id   7ae483c1f7e58b2761a67dd7583510d3
#
_cell.length_a   1.000
_cell.length_b   1.000
_cell.length_c   1.000
_cell.angle_alpha   90.00
_cell.angle_beta   90.00
_cell.angle_gamma   90.00
#
_symmetry.space_group_name_H-M   'P 1'
#
loop_
_entity.id
_entity.type
_entity.pdbx_description
1 polymer ?
#
loop_
_entity_poly.entity_id
_entity_poly.type
_entity_poly.pdbx_seq_one_letter_code
_entity_poly.pdbx_strand_id
1 'polypeptide(L)'
;MKINIKNLSLLASVGCFAHEYEMKTKIIISCVVEYKPENDFSTPQNIINYDHLLLAITQTANSKHFPYIEQMAFEISDEIKKVSHLIAGGSVTVQKCIKGNIVQELSCQVSF
;
A
#
# COMPACT_ATOMS: atom_id res chain seq x y z
N MET A 1 -2.53 -11.53 -15.11
CA MET A 1 -1.19 -11.50 -14.46
C MET A 1 -1.29 -10.83 -13.10
N LYS A 2 -0.44 -11.23 -12.17
CA LYS A 2 -0.39 -10.66 -10.82
C LYS A 2 1.01 -10.15 -10.51
N ILE A 3 1.06 -8.95 -9.94
CA ILE A 3 2.27 -8.42 -9.32
C ILE A 3 2.07 -8.48 -7.82
N ASN A 4 3.01 -9.10 -7.11
CA ASN A 4 2.98 -9.19 -5.65
C ASN A 4 4.09 -8.31 -5.07
N ILE A 5 3.72 -7.37 -4.23
CA ILE A 5 4.66 -6.62 -3.39
C ILE A 5 4.43 -7.12 -1.97
N LYS A 6 5.46 -7.74 -1.38
CA LYS A 6 5.34 -8.35 -0.06
C LYS A 6 6.21 -7.63 0.95
N ASN A 7 5.62 -7.31 2.11
CA ASN A 7 6.34 -6.85 3.28
C ASN A 7 7.18 -5.59 3.04
N LEU A 8 6.62 -4.62 2.34
CA LEU A 8 7.24 -3.31 2.20
C LEU A 8 7.19 -2.59 3.55
N SER A 9 8.34 -2.40 4.18
CA SER A 9 8.46 -1.81 5.50
C SER A 9 8.71 -0.31 5.39
N LEU A 10 7.89 0.49 6.05
CA LEU A 10 7.97 1.94 6.06
C LEU A 10 7.80 2.48 7.48
N LEU A 11 8.28 3.71 7.69
CA LEU A 11 7.89 4.51 8.85
C LEU A 11 6.85 5.53 8.39
N ALA A 12 5.71 5.56 9.06
CA ALA A 12 4.61 6.46 8.72
C ALA A 12 3.92 6.97 9.98
N SER A 13 3.24 8.10 9.84
CA SER A 13 2.48 8.71 10.93
C SER A 13 1.07 8.10 10.96
N VAL A 14 0.82 7.22 11.94
CA VAL A 14 -0.42 6.46 12.04
C VAL A 14 -0.84 6.33 13.50
N GLY A 15 -2.12 6.51 13.76
CA GLY A 15 -2.73 6.27 15.05
C GLY A 15 -3.68 7.37 15.48
N CYS A 16 -4.67 7.01 16.32
CA CYS A 16 -5.70 7.95 16.77
C CYS A 16 -5.38 8.64 18.11
N PHE A 17 -4.33 8.20 18.81
CA PHE A 17 -3.93 8.81 20.08
C PHE A 17 -3.05 10.02 19.86
N ALA A 18 -3.14 11.02 20.78
CA ALA A 18 -2.44 12.28 20.63
C ALA A 18 -0.93 12.13 20.43
N HIS A 19 -0.28 11.22 21.16
CA HIS A 19 1.15 11.00 21.05
C HIS A 19 1.58 10.39 19.68
N GLU A 20 0.66 9.74 18.99
CA GLU A 20 0.94 9.12 17.70
C GLU A 20 1.04 10.13 16.57
N TYR A 21 0.54 11.34 16.75
CA TYR A 21 0.68 12.44 15.78
C TYR A 21 2.10 13.01 15.73
N GLU A 22 2.89 12.79 16.76
CA GLU A 22 4.23 13.36 16.89
C GLU A 22 5.34 12.35 16.60
N MET A 23 4.97 11.10 16.27
CA MET A 23 5.93 10.02 16.05
C MET A 23 5.60 9.23 14.80
N LYS A 24 6.61 8.55 14.26
CA LYS A 24 6.41 7.62 13.17
C LYS A 24 6.41 6.19 13.69
N THR A 25 5.55 5.37 13.12
CA THR A 25 5.38 3.97 13.49
C THR A 25 5.76 3.10 12.31
N LYS A 26 6.36 1.97 12.59
CA LYS A 26 6.65 0.97 11.55
C LYS A 26 5.35 0.35 11.06
N ILE A 27 5.16 0.42 9.75
CA ILE A 27 4.08 -0.27 9.05
C ILE A 27 4.66 -1.20 8.01
N ILE A 28 3.91 -2.24 7.70
CA ILE A 28 4.27 -3.19 6.64
C ILE A 28 3.11 -3.21 5.66
N ILE A 29 3.42 -2.96 4.40
CA ILE A 29 2.43 -2.91 3.34
C ILE A 29 2.71 -4.05 2.37
N SER A 30 1.66 -4.80 2.05
CA SER A 30 1.69 -5.83 1.02
C SER A 30 0.56 -5.55 0.04
N CYS A 31 0.81 -5.75 -1.24
CA CYS A 31 -0.24 -5.61 -2.21
C CYS A 31 -0.14 -6.65 -3.32
N VAL A 32 -1.29 -6.95 -3.88
CA VAL A 32 -1.44 -7.79 -5.07
C VAL A 32 -2.14 -6.93 -6.10
N VAL A 33 -1.56 -6.83 -7.29
CA VAL A 33 -2.15 -6.09 -8.41
C VAL A 33 -2.39 -7.06 -9.55
N GLU A 34 -3.63 -7.18 -9.95
CA GLU A 34 -4.04 -7.99 -11.10
C GLU A 34 -4.16 -7.10 -12.32
N TYR A 35 -3.56 -7.52 -13.43
CA TYR A 35 -3.64 -6.76 -14.67
C TYR A 35 -3.64 -7.68 -15.89
N LYS A 36 -4.16 -7.14 -17.00
CA LYS A 36 -4.15 -7.79 -18.30
C LYS A 36 -3.35 -6.93 -19.27
N PRO A 37 -2.21 -7.43 -19.77
CA PRO A 37 -1.50 -6.72 -20.83
C PRO A 37 -2.35 -6.73 -22.09
N GLU A 38 -2.37 -5.60 -22.82
CA GLU A 38 -3.22 -5.45 -24.03
C GLU A 38 -2.67 -6.20 -25.23
N ASN A 39 -1.33 -6.32 -25.32
CA ASN A 39 -0.68 -7.00 -26.46
C ASN A 39 0.41 -7.94 -25.93
N ASP A 40 1.61 -7.79 -26.42
CA ASP A 40 2.77 -8.53 -25.95
C ASP A 40 3.60 -7.68 -24.97
N PHE A 41 4.66 -8.27 -24.45
CA PHE A 41 5.55 -7.59 -23.49
C PHE A 41 6.66 -6.77 -24.14
N SER A 42 6.64 -6.64 -25.47
CA SER A 42 7.68 -5.92 -26.21
C SER A 42 7.54 -4.41 -26.12
N THR A 43 6.37 -3.89 -25.77
CA THR A 43 6.11 -2.45 -25.64
C THR A 43 5.93 -2.05 -24.19
N PRO A 44 6.61 -0.98 -23.72
CA PRO A 44 6.49 -0.53 -22.33
C PRO A 44 5.06 -0.17 -21.89
N GLN A 45 4.21 0.24 -22.83
CA GLN A 45 2.82 0.59 -22.54
C GLN A 45 1.97 -0.61 -22.10
N ASN A 46 2.43 -1.83 -22.39
CA ASN A 46 1.71 -3.07 -22.06
C ASN A 46 2.16 -3.70 -20.75
N ILE A 47 3.08 -3.03 -20.04
CA ILE A 47 3.68 -3.52 -18.80
C ILE A 47 3.50 -2.46 -17.74
N ILE A 48 3.20 -2.90 -16.51
CA ILE A 48 3.15 -1.99 -15.37
C ILE A 48 4.57 -1.82 -14.82
N ASN A 49 5.01 -0.57 -14.70
CA ASN A 49 6.29 -0.24 -14.08
C ASN A 49 6.18 -0.37 -12.56
N TYR A 50 6.95 -1.29 -11.98
CA TYR A 50 6.97 -1.54 -10.53
C TYR A 50 7.36 -0.31 -9.73
N ASP A 51 8.24 0.52 -10.25
CA ASP A 51 8.66 1.75 -9.57
C ASP A 51 7.50 2.72 -9.41
N HIS A 52 6.59 2.78 -10.37
CA HIS A 52 5.38 3.60 -10.26
C HIS A 52 4.44 3.08 -9.16
N LEU A 53 4.32 1.76 -9.01
CA LEU A 53 3.54 1.16 -7.93
C LEU A 53 4.16 1.45 -6.58
N LEU A 54 5.46 1.24 -6.44
CA LEU A 54 6.18 1.51 -5.19
C LEU A 54 6.09 2.98 -4.81
N LEU A 55 6.23 3.87 -5.79
CA LEU A 55 6.13 5.31 -5.56
C LEU A 55 4.72 5.71 -5.11
N ALA A 56 3.68 5.17 -5.75
CA ALA A 56 2.30 5.43 -5.35
C ALA A 56 2.05 5.00 -3.90
N ILE A 57 2.52 3.82 -3.51
CA ILE A 57 2.38 3.31 -2.15
C ILE A 57 3.11 4.20 -1.14
N THR A 58 4.39 4.48 -1.39
CA THR A 58 5.23 5.22 -0.44
C THR A 58 4.80 6.68 -0.30
N GLN A 59 4.48 7.34 -1.40
CA GLN A 59 4.00 8.73 -1.36
C GLN A 59 2.67 8.85 -0.63
N THR A 60 1.75 7.93 -0.87
CA THR A 60 0.45 7.95 -0.19
C THR A 60 0.60 7.71 1.31
N ALA A 61 1.39 6.69 1.69
CA ALA A 61 1.63 6.38 3.10
C ALA A 61 2.28 7.53 3.85
N ASN A 62 3.10 8.35 3.19
CA ASN A 62 3.81 9.48 3.78
C ASN A 62 3.14 10.83 3.52
N SER A 63 1.99 10.87 2.88
CA SER A 63 1.35 12.13 2.47
C SER A 63 0.78 12.94 3.63
N LYS A 64 0.38 12.28 4.70
CA LYS A 64 -0.26 12.90 5.86
C LYS A 64 -0.28 11.91 7.03
N HIS A 65 -0.76 12.39 8.18
CA HIS A 65 -1.09 11.50 9.30
C HIS A 65 -2.39 10.74 9.01
N PHE A 66 -2.40 9.43 9.28
CA PHE A 66 -3.59 8.60 9.17
C PHE A 66 -4.00 8.14 10.57
N PRO A 67 -5.18 8.57 11.08
CA PRO A 67 -5.68 8.06 12.36
C PRO A 67 -5.89 6.55 12.36
N TYR A 68 -6.24 5.99 11.21
CA TYR A 68 -6.56 4.56 11.08
C TYR A 68 -5.86 3.94 9.87
N ILE A 69 -5.39 2.70 10.02
CA ILE A 69 -4.78 1.97 8.90
C ILE A 69 -5.77 1.65 7.79
N GLU A 70 -7.06 1.56 8.09
CA GLU A 70 -8.12 1.34 7.10
C GLU A 70 -8.15 2.46 6.07
N GLN A 71 -8.04 3.70 6.53
CA GLN A 71 -8.01 4.86 5.64
C GLN A 71 -6.75 4.86 4.77
N MET A 72 -5.60 4.53 5.36
CA MET A 72 -4.36 4.43 4.60
C MET A 72 -4.47 3.35 3.52
N ALA A 73 -4.97 2.17 3.86
CA ALA A 73 -5.15 1.08 2.91
C ALA A 73 -6.08 1.47 1.77
N PHE A 74 -7.17 2.14 2.07
CA PHE A 74 -8.14 2.61 1.08
C PHE A 74 -7.51 3.63 0.13
N GLU A 75 -6.81 4.63 0.65
CA GLU A 75 -6.18 5.66 -0.18
C GLU A 75 -5.04 5.10 -1.02
N ILE A 76 -4.27 4.15 -0.49
CA ILE A 76 -3.25 3.44 -1.28
C ILE A 76 -3.91 2.68 -2.43
N SER A 77 -5.01 1.99 -2.18
CA SER A 77 -5.72 1.25 -3.24
C SER A 77 -6.21 2.18 -4.34
N ASP A 78 -6.71 3.35 -3.99
CA ASP A 78 -7.14 4.35 -4.96
C ASP A 78 -5.98 4.85 -5.84
N GLU A 79 -4.83 5.11 -5.24
CA GLU A 79 -3.65 5.57 -5.99
C GLU A 79 -3.06 4.48 -6.87
N ILE A 80 -3.08 3.22 -6.41
CA ILE A 80 -2.66 2.09 -7.24
C ILE A 80 -3.50 1.97 -8.51
N LYS A 81 -4.83 2.11 -8.38
CA LYS A 81 -5.73 2.04 -9.54
C LYS A 81 -5.42 3.08 -10.61
N LYS A 82 -4.83 4.21 -10.22
CA LYS A 82 -4.48 5.29 -11.14
C LYS A 82 -3.16 5.08 -11.87
N VAL A 83 -2.35 4.11 -11.44
CA VAL A 83 -1.01 3.90 -12.01
C VAL A 83 -1.09 3.45 -13.48
N SER A 84 -2.06 2.61 -13.81
CA SER A 84 -2.22 2.11 -15.17
C SER A 84 -3.66 1.69 -15.43
N HIS A 85 -4.13 1.94 -16.67
CA HIS A 85 -5.43 1.46 -17.14
C HIS A 85 -5.47 -0.07 -17.29
N LEU A 86 -4.32 -0.74 -17.28
CA LEU A 86 -4.24 -2.21 -17.37
C LEU A 86 -4.67 -2.91 -16.10
N ILE A 87 -4.72 -2.20 -14.97
CA ILE A 87 -5.04 -2.78 -13.67
C ILE A 87 -6.52 -3.15 -13.64
N ALA A 88 -6.80 -4.44 -13.38
CA ALA A 88 -8.15 -4.98 -13.31
C ALA A 88 -8.65 -5.11 -11.87
N GLY A 89 -7.75 -5.23 -10.90
CA GLY A 89 -8.12 -5.37 -9.50
C GLY A 89 -6.93 -5.71 -8.64
N GLY A 90 -7.17 -6.04 -7.40
CA GLY A 90 -6.12 -6.41 -6.46
C GLY A 90 -6.50 -6.23 -5.01
N SER A 91 -5.51 -6.21 -4.15
CA SER A 91 -5.70 -5.95 -2.72
C SER A 91 -4.50 -5.23 -2.12
N VAL A 92 -4.75 -4.46 -1.08
CA VAL A 92 -3.73 -3.79 -0.27
C VAL A 92 -3.93 -4.21 1.18
N THR A 93 -2.87 -4.66 1.82
CA THR A 93 -2.86 -4.96 3.25
C THR A 93 -1.89 -4.02 3.95
N VAL A 94 -2.37 -3.30 4.94
CA VAL A 94 -1.55 -2.45 5.80
C VAL A 94 -1.53 -3.06 7.19
N GLN A 95 -0.32 -3.32 7.69
CA GLN A 95 -0.09 -3.88 9.01
C GLN A 95 0.64 -2.85 9.85
N LYS A 96 0.13 -2.58 11.04
CA LYS A 96 0.76 -1.72 12.03
C LYS A 96 1.51 -2.58 13.04
N CYS A 97 2.80 -2.30 13.23
CA CYS A 97 3.62 -2.98 14.23
C CYS A 97 3.45 -2.26 15.56
N ILE A 98 2.81 -2.93 16.52
CA ILE A 98 2.58 -2.40 17.87
C ILE A 98 3.69 -2.90 18.77
N LYS A 99 4.40 -1.97 19.42
CA LYS A 99 5.42 -2.29 20.41
C LYS A 99 4.78 -2.48 21.79
N GLY A 100 5.16 -3.55 22.49
CA GLY A 100 4.69 -3.84 23.85
C GLY A 100 5.12 -5.24 24.28
N ASN A 101 4.77 -5.62 25.52
CA ASN A 101 5.07 -6.95 26.05
C ASN A 101 4.27 -8.06 25.37
N ILE A 102 3.25 -7.69 24.62
CA ILE A 102 2.44 -8.61 23.80
C ILE A 102 2.63 -8.16 22.35
N VAL A 103 3.16 -9.06 21.54
CA VAL A 103 3.27 -8.82 20.10
C VAL A 103 1.87 -8.95 19.53
N GLN A 104 1.25 -7.81 19.22
CA GLN A 104 0.00 -7.77 18.48
C GLN A 104 0.26 -7.23 17.08
N GLU A 105 -0.23 -7.94 16.08
CA GLU A 105 -0.24 -7.48 14.71
C GLU A 105 -1.66 -7.05 14.38
N LEU A 106 -1.81 -5.78 14.03
CA LEU A 106 -3.07 -5.22 13.57
C LEU A 106 -2.94 -4.96 12.09
N SER A 107 -3.83 -5.54 11.30
CA SER A 107 -3.81 -5.36 9.84
C SER A 107 -5.20 -5.08 9.30
N CYS A 108 -5.23 -4.40 8.16
CA CYS A 108 -6.44 -4.17 7.40
C CYS A 108 -6.17 -4.46 5.93
N GLN A 109 -7.08 -5.16 5.28
CA GLN A 109 -7.00 -5.47 3.86
C GLN A 109 -8.16 -4.83 3.12
N VAL A 110 -7.83 -4.16 2.03
CA VAL A 110 -8.80 -3.56 1.10
C VAL A 110 -8.63 -4.22 -0.26
N SER A 111 -9.74 -4.69 -0.83
CA SER A 111 -9.76 -5.23 -2.19
C SER A 111 -10.36 -4.22 -3.16
N PHE A 112 -9.89 -4.24 -4.37
CA PHE A 112 -10.37 -3.34 -5.41
C PHE A 112 -10.44 -3.99 -6.78
#